data_4e2bc1fff21f9c8aab2608922f5c2674
#
_entry.id   4e2bc1fff21f9c8aab2608922f5c2674
#
_cell.length_a   1.000
_cell.length_b   1.000
_cell.length_c   1.000
_cell.angle_alpha   90.00
_cell.angle_beta   90.00
_cell.angle_gamma   90.00
#
_symmetry.space_group_name_H-M   'P 1'
#
loop_
_entity.id
_entity.type
_entity.pdbx_description
1 polymer ?
#
loop_
_entity_poly.entity_id
_entity_poly.type
_entity_poly.pdbx_seq_one_letter_code
_entity_poly.pdbx_strand_id
1 'polypeptide(L)'
;MSDDLRPIVPSVEEVAQLVADLVVSEWPRTEGERAVWFERHGIVTEGAELIRDEHGSESWISRDPGAPWPAVGWEVCKAEFVGFNWFLWRGLPEDVMPALAEELRARFVEIAGEPMDEKREEGDDYRFTAYWQRGGRSIDMYLHGGPVLEGRFHDQPVVQLSVDHVQRSRKAAEAAAGARVAEGRARP
;
A
#
# COMPACT_ATOMS: atom_id res chain seq x y z
N MET A 1 -26.12 -23.83 14.18
CA MET A 1 -25.13 -23.75 13.11
C MET A 1 -24.19 -22.66 13.57
N SER A 2 -23.01 -23.02 14.08
CA SER A 2 -21.99 -22.02 14.42
C SER A 2 -21.38 -21.59 13.10
N ASP A 3 -21.58 -20.32 12.75
CA ASP A 3 -20.82 -19.69 11.67
C ASP A 3 -19.34 -19.77 12.08
N ASP A 4 -18.61 -20.57 11.33
CA ASP A 4 -17.16 -20.71 11.45
C ASP A 4 -16.55 -19.45 10.80
N LEU A 5 -16.65 -18.33 11.53
CA LEU A 5 -16.07 -17.07 11.12
C LEU A 5 -14.54 -17.27 11.10
N ARG A 6 -14.00 -17.56 9.93
CA ARG A 6 -12.56 -17.57 9.75
C ARG A 6 -12.00 -16.23 10.22
N PRO A 7 -10.90 -16.23 10.97
CA PRO A 7 -10.30 -14.97 11.39
C PRO A 7 -9.94 -14.15 10.17
N ILE A 8 -10.22 -12.84 10.21
CA ILE A 8 -9.82 -11.89 9.20
C ILE A 8 -8.29 -11.76 9.27
N VAL A 9 -7.60 -12.04 8.16
CA VAL A 9 -6.15 -12.03 8.07
C VAL A 9 -5.72 -11.09 6.95
N PRO A 10 -4.80 -10.14 7.21
CA PRO A 10 -4.34 -9.72 8.55
C PRO A 10 -5.47 -9.05 9.35
N SER A 11 -5.38 -9.08 10.68
CA SER A 11 -6.30 -8.31 11.54
C SER A 11 -5.99 -6.80 11.45
N VAL A 12 -6.95 -5.95 11.80
CA VAL A 12 -6.74 -4.50 11.86
C VAL A 12 -5.58 -4.13 12.78
N GLU A 13 -5.45 -4.82 13.92
CA GLU A 13 -4.37 -4.59 14.88
C GLU A 13 -2.99 -4.93 14.29
N GLU A 14 -2.86 -6.04 13.56
CA GLU A 14 -1.60 -6.41 12.90
C GLU A 14 -1.21 -5.38 11.83
N VAL A 15 -2.17 -4.88 11.05
CA VAL A 15 -1.92 -3.82 10.07
C VAL A 15 -1.48 -2.53 10.76
N ALA A 16 -2.19 -2.12 11.81
CA ALA A 16 -1.88 -0.90 12.55
C ALA A 16 -0.49 -0.98 13.21
N GLN A 17 -0.14 -2.10 13.81
CA GLN A 17 1.18 -2.32 14.42
C GLN A 17 2.29 -2.25 13.37
N LEU A 18 2.10 -2.90 12.19
CA LEU A 18 3.07 -2.80 11.10
C LEU A 18 3.28 -1.34 10.68
N VAL A 19 2.21 -0.58 10.46
CA VAL A 19 2.32 0.84 10.07
C VAL A 19 2.99 1.67 11.15
N ALA A 20 2.68 1.45 12.42
CA ALA A 20 3.36 2.11 13.54
C ALA A 20 4.87 1.87 13.51
N ASP A 21 5.29 0.62 13.29
CA ASP A 21 6.71 0.25 13.19
C ASP A 21 7.37 0.90 11.95
N LEU A 22 6.67 0.93 10.80
CA LEU A 22 7.17 1.55 9.57
C LEU A 22 7.39 3.06 9.71
N VAL A 23 6.51 3.73 10.43
CA VAL A 23 6.58 5.19 10.62
C VAL A 23 7.78 5.59 11.47
N VAL A 24 8.16 4.78 12.46
CA VAL A 24 9.25 5.10 13.40
C VAL A 24 10.58 4.44 13.05
N SER A 25 10.56 3.36 12.24
CA SER A 25 11.79 2.63 11.90
C SER A 25 12.68 3.37 10.91
N GLU A 26 13.98 3.09 10.96
CA GLU A 26 14.89 3.47 9.90
C GLU A 26 14.70 2.54 8.69
N TRP A 27 14.48 3.12 7.52
CA TRP A 27 14.23 2.38 6.31
C TRP A 27 15.51 1.97 5.60
N PRO A 28 15.57 0.77 5.01
CA PRO A 28 16.76 0.22 4.39
C PRO A 28 17.26 1.10 3.24
N ARG A 29 18.59 1.19 3.12
CA ARG A 29 19.29 1.97 2.08
C ARG A 29 19.90 1.08 1.01
N THR A 30 20.16 -0.18 1.34
CA THR A 30 20.76 -1.17 0.45
C THR A 30 19.83 -2.36 0.27
N GLU A 31 20.09 -3.14 -0.77
CA GLU A 31 19.35 -4.39 -1.02
C GLU A 31 19.51 -5.41 0.12
N GLY A 32 20.73 -5.54 0.67
CA GLY A 32 20.98 -6.45 1.78
C GLY A 32 20.24 -6.04 3.05
N GLU A 33 20.24 -4.74 3.38
CA GLU A 33 19.45 -4.22 4.50
C GLU A 33 17.95 -4.45 4.27
N ARG A 34 17.47 -4.27 3.03
CA ARG A 34 16.07 -4.47 2.66
C ARG A 34 15.66 -5.92 2.86
N ALA A 35 16.47 -6.89 2.46
CA ALA A 35 16.18 -8.31 2.64
C ALA A 35 15.97 -8.66 4.12
N VAL A 36 16.88 -8.24 5.00
CA VAL A 36 16.79 -8.46 6.45
C VAL A 36 15.56 -7.73 7.03
N TRP A 37 15.29 -6.53 6.55
CA TRP A 37 14.19 -5.73 7.04
C TRP A 37 12.82 -6.32 6.61
N PHE A 38 12.71 -6.84 5.38
CA PHE A 38 11.52 -7.53 4.87
C PHE A 38 11.23 -8.80 5.67
N GLU A 39 12.26 -9.62 5.92
CA GLU A 39 12.13 -10.83 6.75
C GLU A 39 11.58 -10.48 8.15
N ARG A 40 12.11 -9.42 8.79
CA ARG A 40 11.64 -8.95 10.11
C ARG A 40 10.15 -8.59 10.12
N HIS A 41 9.62 -8.04 9.03
CA HIS A 41 8.23 -7.62 8.91
C HIS A 41 7.34 -8.68 8.23
N GLY A 42 7.84 -9.89 8.02
CA GLY A 42 7.09 -11.00 7.42
C GLY A 42 6.75 -10.79 5.93
N ILE A 43 7.50 -9.93 5.23
CA ILE A 43 7.34 -9.71 3.78
C ILE A 43 8.03 -10.82 3.02
N VAL A 44 7.25 -11.66 2.35
CA VAL A 44 7.75 -12.76 1.51
C VAL A 44 8.10 -12.22 0.13
N THR A 45 9.36 -12.35 -0.26
CA THR A 45 9.87 -11.89 -1.56
C THR A 45 10.05 -13.00 -2.58
N GLU A 46 10.02 -14.26 -2.13
CA GLU A 46 10.14 -15.42 -3.01
C GLU A 46 8.94 -15.50 -3.96
N GLY A 47 9.21 -15.68 -5.24
CA GLY A 47 8.16 -15.71 -6.26
C GLY A 47 7.49 -14.37 -6.57
N ALA A 48 7.97 -13.26 -6.03
CA ALA A 48 7.43 -11.95 -6.34
C ALA A 48 7.63 -11.58 -7.82
N GLU A 49 6.57 -11.05 -8.43
CA GLU A 49 6.58 -10.57 -9.82
C GLU A 49 7.24 -9.19 -9.88
N LEU A 50 8.19 -9.04 -10.78
CA LEU A 50 8.87 -7.77 -11.05
C LEU A 50 8.26 -7.08 -12.27
N ILE A 51 7.81 -5.85 -12.05
CA ILE A 51 7.39 -4.93 -13.12
C ILE A 51 8.38 -3.78 -13.16
N ARG A 52 9.03 -3.58 -14.32
CA ARG A 52 9.95 -2.45 -14.53
C ARG A 52 9.28 -1.42 -15.39
N ASP A 53 9.39 -0.16 -14.99
CA ASP A 53 9.05 0.94 -15.86
C ASP A 53 10.27 1.41 -16.68
N GLU A 54 10.01 2.21 -17.70
CA GLU A 54 11.04 2.79 -18.58
C GLU A 54 11.92 3.85 -17.89
N HIS A 55 11.57 4.26 -16.68
CA HIS A 55 12.24 5.31 -15.91
C HIS A 55 13.16 4.77 -14.80
N GLY A 56 13.29 3.43 -14.72
CA GLY A 56 14.17 2.75 -13.77
C GLY A 56 13.56 2.55 -12.40
N SER A 57 12.22 2.64 -12.27
CA SER A 57 11.50 2.14 -11.12
C SER A 57 11.21 0.66 -11.28
N GLU A 58 11.34 -0.07 -10.20
CA GLU A 58 11.04 -1.48 -10.07
C GLU A 58 9.90 -1.64 -9.08
N SER A 59 8.75 -2.10 -9.56
CA SER A 59 7.61 -2.45 -8.72
C SER A 59 7.55 -3.97 -8.59
N TRP A 60 7.47 -4.46 -7.38
CA TRP A 60 7.41 -5.87 -7.06
C TRP A 60 6.06 -6.18 -6.44
N ILE A 61 5.49 -7.33 -6.76
CA ILE A 61 4.22 -7.78 -6.21
C ILE A 61 4.37 -9.24 -5.77
N SER A 62 4.19 -9.49 -4.48
CA SER A 62 4.06 -10.82 -3.91
C SER A 62 2.58 -11.16 -3.68
N ARG A 63 2.18 -12.36 -4.09
CA ARG A 63 0.82 -12.89 -3.89
C ARG A 63 0.94 -14.30 -3.33
N ASP A 64 1.11 -14.39 -2.03
CA ASP A 64 1.15 -15.67 -1.31
C ASP A 64 -0.01 -15.71 -0.30
N PRO A 65 -1.08 -16.46 -0.56
CA PRO A 65 -2.21 -16.59 0.36
C PRO A 65 -1.85 -17.19 1.73
N GLY A 66 -0.70 -17.85 1.83
CA GLY A 66 -0.18 -18.44 3.09
C GLY A 66 0.70 -17.49 3.88
N ALA A 67 1.10 -16.35 3.29
CA ALA A 67 1.93 -15.36 3.96
C ALA A 67 1.13 -14.50 4.94
N PRO A 68 1.78 -13.91 5.97
CA PRO A 68 1.16 -12.92 6.85
C PRO A 68 0.53 -11.74 6.08
N TRP A 69 1.12 -11.40 4.93
CA TRP A 69 0.68 -10.34 4.02
C TRP A 69 0.35 -10.95 2.65
N PRO A 70 -0.89 -11.42 2.42
CA PRO A 70 -1.26 -12.20 1.24
C PRO A 70 -1.10 -11.47 -0.10
N ALA A 71 -1.13 -10.14 -0.09
CA ALA A 71 -0.94 -9.33 -1.29
C ALA A 71 -0.19 -8.05 -0.91
N VAL A 72 1.11 -8.02 -1.14
CA VAL A 72 1.97 -6.88 -0.85
C VAL A 72 2.80 -6.53 -2.08
N GLY A 73 2.85 -5.24 -2.40
CA GLY A 73 3.75 -4.68 -3.37
C GLY A 73 4.78 -3.77 -2.72
N TRP A 74 5.90 -3.57 -3.38
CA TRP A 74 6.88 -2.56 -2.97
C TRP A 74 7.56 -1.94 -4.20
N GLU A 75 8.07 -0.74 -4.01
CA GLU A 75 8.74 0.01 -5.06
C GLU A 75 10.20 0.30 -4.70
N VAL A 76 11.06 0.16 -5.71
CA VAL A 76 12.48 0.52 -5.66
C VAL A 76 12.78 1.43 -6.85
N CYS A 77 13.31 2.63 -6.60
CA CYS A 77 13.73 3.55 -7.64
C CYS A 77 15.22 3.83 -7.51
N LYS A 78 16.01 3.55 -8.55
CA LYS A 78 17.46 3.74 -8.56
C LYS A 78 18.16 3.09 -7.35
N ALA A 79 17.77 1.86 -7.04
CA ALA A 79 18.20 1.06 -5.89
C ALA A 79 17.75 1.57 -4.51
N GLU A 80 17.09 2.73 -4.40
CA GLU A 80 16.49 3.20 -3.15
C GLU A 80 15.08 2.59 -2.98
N PHE A 81 14.84 1.97 -1.84
CA PHE A 81 13.51 1.46 -1.47
C PHE A 81 12.57 2.65 -1.17
N VAL A 82 11.45 2.73 -1.89
CA VAL A 82 10.53 3.87 -1.87
C VAL A 82 9.37 3.65 -0.92
N GLY A 83 8.70 2.52 -1.01
CA GLY A 83 7.50 2.27 -0.24
C GLY A 83 6.88 0.90 -0.43
N PHE A 84 5.79 0.71 0.31
CA PHE A 84 4.95 -0.47 0.25
C PHE A 84 3.54 -0.13 -0.20
N ASN A 85 2.87 -1.17 -0.73
CA ASN A 85 1.46 -1.14 -1.09
C ASN A 85 0.83 -2.49 -0.73
N TRP A 86 -0.27 -2.49 0.02
CA TRP A 86 -1.05 -3.67 0.38
C TRP A 86 -2.45 -3.59 -0.17
N PHE A 87 -2.99 -4.74 -0.56
CA PHE A 87 -4.39 -4.93 -0.91
C PHE A 87 -5.02 -5.83 0.16
N LEU A 88 -5.59 -5.18 1.17
CA LEU A 88 -6.09 -5.83 2.37
C LEU A 88 -7.51 -6.33 2.18
N TRP A 89 -7.81 -7.50 2.76
CA TRP A 89 -9.16 -8.04 2.95
C TRP A 89 -9.94 -8.29 1.66
N ARG A 90 -9.26 -8.50 0.58
CA ARG A 90 -9.86 -8.79 -0.71
C ARG A 90 -10.77 -10.01 -0.64
N GLY A 91 -12.01 -9.88 -1.17
CA GLY A 91 -12.98 -10.97 -1.19
C GLY A 91 -13.80 -11.13 0.09
N LEU A 92 -13.67 -10.22 1.05
CA LEU A 92 -14.63 -10.14 2.15
C LEU A 92 -15.97 -9.57 1.66
N PRO A 93 -17.08 -9.85 2.38
CA PRO A 93 -18.38 -9.26 2.09
C PRO A 93 -18.32 -7.73 2.08
N GLU A 94 -19.03 -7.11 1.15
CA GLU A 94 -19.02 -5.68 0.91
C GLU A 94 -19.51 -4.86 2.13
N ASP A 95 -20.45 -5.41 2.86
CA ASP A 95 -21.01 -4.81 4.08
C ASP A 95 -20.04 -4.80 5.28
N VAL A 96 -18.99 -5.63 5.24
CA VAL A 96 -17.97 -5.73 6.30
C VAL A 96 -16.84 -4.71 6.07
N MET A 97 -16.51 -4.40 4.83
CA MET A 97 -15.36 -3.59 4.46
C MET A 97 -15.36 -2.16 5.03
N PRO A 98 -16.48 -1.40 5.01
CA PRO A 98 -16.52 -0.07 5.60
C PRO A 98 -16.18 -0.06 7.09
N ALA A 99 -16.67 -1.04 7.86
CA ALA A 99 -16.39 -1.13 9.29
C ALA A 99 -14.90 -1.38 9.56
N LEU A 100 -14.26 -2.28 8.80
CA LEU A 100 -12.82 -2.54 8.91
C LEU A 100 -11.99 -1.32 8.51
N ALA A 101 -12.39 -0.60 7.45
CA ALA A 101 -11.72 0.61 7.03
C ALA A 101 -11.81 1.72 8.10
N GLU A 102 -12.97 1.90 8.73
CA GLU A 102 -13.15 2.87 9.81
C GLU A 102 -12.34 2.49 11.06
N GLU A 103 -12.30 1.22 11.41
CA GLU A 103 -11.48 0.74 12.51
C GLU A 103 -10.00 0.98 12.25
N LEU A 104 -9.51 0.65 11.05
CA LEU A 104 -8.13 0.90 10.66
C LEU A 104 -7.80 2.40 10.64
N ARG A 105 -8.72 3.23 10.13
CA ARG A 105 -8.59 4.70 10.18
C ARG A 105 -8.44 5.19 11.63
N ALA A 106 -9.26 4.69 12.55
CA ALA A 106 -9.17 5.09 13.96
C ALA A 106 -7.77 4.75 14.54
N ARG A 107 -7.23 3.58 14.21
CA ARG A 107 -5.86 3.21 14.61
C ARG A 107 -4.81 4.15 14.01
N PHE A 108 -4.97 4.56 12.75
CA PHE A 108 -4.03 5.49 12.14
C PHE A 108 -4.11 6.89 12.74
N VAL A 109 -5.27 7.32 13.22
CA VAL A 109 -5.38 8.55 14.00
C VAL A 109 -4.59 8.46 15.33
N GLU A 110 -4.62 7.32 16.00
CA GLU A 110 -3.80 7.09 17.21
C GLU A 110 -2.29 7.13 16.89
N ILE A 111 -1.87 6.58 15.74
CA ILE A 111 -0.47 6.50 15.30
C ILE A 111 0.03 7.84 14.76
N ALA A 112 -0.74 8.49 13.90
CA ALA A 112 -0.27 9.62 13.08
C ALA A 112 -1.00 10.95 13.34
N GLY A 113 -2.06 10.95 14.14
CA GLY A 113 -2.93 12.11 14.34
C GLY A 113 -4.06 12.15 13.31
N GLU A 114 -4.81 13.25 13.25
CA GLU A 114 -5.86 13.42 12.24
C GLU A 114 -5.28 13.42 10.81
N PRO A 115 -6.01 12.88 9.82
CA PRO A 115 -5.56 12.89 8.44
C PRO A 115 -5.38 14.32 7.92
N MET A 116 -4.38 14.53 7.07
CA MET A 116 -4.13 15.81 6.41
C MET A 116 -5.12 16.07 5.26
N ASP A 117 -5.61 15.02 4.63
CA ASP A 117 -6.68 15.04 3.62
C ASP A 117 -7.56 13.82 3.81
N GLU A 118 -8.86 14.00 3.71
CA GLU A 118 -9.84 12.92 3.81
C GLU A 118 -11.01 13.21 2.89
N LYS A 119 -11.41 12.22 2.10
CA LYS A 119 -12.57 12.31 1.22
C LYS A 119 -13.44 11.09 1.38
N ARG A 120 -14.73 11.31 1.42
CA ARG A 120 -15.75 10.28 1.49
C ARG A 120 -16.78 10.54 0.41
N GLU A 121 -17.05 9.52 -0.39
CA GLU A 121 -18.10 9.54 -1.38
C GLU A 121 -19.20 8.61 -0.88
N GLU A 122 -20.39 9.16 -0.68
CA GLU A 122 -21.59 8.41 -0.30
C GLU A 122 -22.31 7.96 -1.58
N GLY A 123 -22.83 6.75 -1.58
CA GLY A 123 -23.55 6.16 -2.71
C GLY A 123 -23.44 4.64 -2.70
N ASP A 124 -23.91 4.01 -3.78
CA ASP A 124 -23.85 2.56 -3.94
C ASP A 124 -22.39 2.05 -3.98
N ASP A 125 -21.46 2.92 -4.37
CA ASP A 125 -20.01 2.67 -4.40
C ASP A 125 -19.32 3.48 -3.30
N TYR A 126 -19.51 3.10 -2.03
CA TYR A 126 -18.81 3.77 -0.92
C TYR A 126 -17.29 3.82 -1.18
N ARG A 127 -16.77 5.04 -1.27
CA ARG A 127 -15.34 5.29 -1.45
C ARG A 127 -14.84 6.16 -0.32
N PHE A 128 -13.70 5.79 0.17
CA PHE A 128 -13.03 6.50 1.23
C PHE A 128 -11.55 6.64 0.90
N THR A 129 -11.01 7.83 1.06
CA THR A 129 -9.57 8.09 0.96
C THR A 129 -9.12 8.90 2.16
N ALA A 130 -8.00 8.55 2.75
CA ALA A 130 -7.37 9.33 3.79
C ALA A 130 -5.86 9.33 3.64
N TYR A 131 -5.25 10.47 3.95
CA TYR A 131 -3.83 10.71 3.83
C TYR A 131 -3.25 11.25 5.13
N TRP A 132 -2.16 10.64 5.58
CA TRP A 132 -1.38 11.11 6.74
C TRP A 132 0.08 11.28 6.36
N GLN A 133 0.78 12.10 7.13
CA GLN A 133 2.22 12.22 7.07
C GLN A 133 2.81 12.28 8.47
N ARG A 134 3.73 11.36 8.80
CA ARG A 134 4.43 11.33 10.06
C ARG A 134 5.84 10.76 9.93
N GLY A 135 6.80 11.33 10.66
CA GLY A 135 8.18 10.82 10.69
C GLY A 135 8.87 10.75 9.33
N GLY A 136 8.45 11.59 8.35
CA GLY A 136 8.98 11.52 6.99
C GLY A 136 8.40 10.37 6.17
N ARG A 137 7.30 9.78 6.61
CA ARG A 137 6.50 8.77 5.90
C ARG A 137 5.15 9.35 5.55
N SER A 138 4.61 8.98 4.38
CA SER A 138 3.19 9.12 4.07
C SER A 138 2.47 7.81 4.30
N ILE A 139 1.22 7.89 4.69
CA ILE A 139 0.29 6.78 4.78
C ILE A 139 -0.90 7.17 3.93
N ASP A 140 -1.20 6.38 2.91
CA ASP A 140 -2.33 6.57 2.02
C ASP A 140 -3.26 5.36 2.15
N MET A 141 -4.51 5.61 2.47
CA MET A 141 -5.53 4.58 2.62
C MET A 141 -6.69 4.85 1.69
N TYR A 142 -7.07 3.83 0.92
CA TYR A 142 -8.19 3.88 -0.02
C TYR A 142 -9.11 2.70 0.23
N LEU A 143 -10.39 2.95 0.43
CA LEU A 143 -11.42 1.93 0.32
C LEU A 143 -12.07 2.06 -1.06
N HIS A 144 -11.94 1.03 -1.85
CA HIS A 144 -12.62 0.88 -3.12
C HIS A 144 -13.84 -0.02 -2.90
N GLY A 145 -15.05 0.52 -3.10
CA GLY A 145 -16.30 -0.22 -3.12
C GLY A 145 -16.74 -0.52 -4.56
N GLY A 146 -17.40 -1.65 -4.77
CA GLY A 146 -18.03 -1.99 -6.04
C GLY A 146 -17.12 -2.35 -7.22
N PRO A 147 -17.70 -2.75 -8.35
CA PRO A 147 -16.96 -3.10 -9.55
C PRO A 147 -16.40 -1.82 -10.18
N VAL A 148 -15.15 -1.51 -9.92
CA VAL A 148 -14.44 -0.42 -10.59
C VAL A 148 -14.10 -0.84 -12.00
N LEU A 149 -14.77 -0.21 -12.98
CA LEU A 149 -14.45 -0.10 -14.40
C LEU A 149 -13.67 -1.26 -15.05
N GLU A 150 -14.29 -1.84 -16.07
CA GLU A 150 -13.73 -2.86 -16.97
C GLU A 150 -12.22 -2.73 -17.17
N GLY A 151 -11.47 -3.75 -16.74
CA GLY A 151 -10.07 -3.95 -17.09
C GLY A 151 -9.03 -3.57 -16.05
N ARG A 152 -9.37 -3.12 -14.84
CA ARG A 152 -8.40 -2.85 -13.77
C ARG A 152 -8.77 -3.56 -12.47
N PHE A 153 -7.89 -4.38 -12.00
CA PHE A 153 -7.56 -5.06 -10.73
C PHE A 153 -8.63 -5.22 -9.61
N HIS A 154 -9.81 -4.60 -9.64
CA HIS A 154 -10.74 -4.56 -8.52
C HIS A 154 -12.17 -4.88 -8.96
N ASP A 155 -12.43 -6.16 -9.17
CA ASP A 155 -13.76 -6.74 -9.27
C ASP A 155 -14.43 -6.95 -7.90
N GLN A 156 -13.74 -6.64 -6.82
CA GLN A 156 -14.17 -6.85 -5.43
C GLN A 156 -13.74 -5.67 -4.55
N PRO A 157 -14.51 -5.38 -3.49
CA PRO A 157 -14.11 -4.39 -2.48
C PRO A 157 -12.73 -4.72 -1.92
N VAL A 158 -11.93 -3.69 -1.67
CA VAL A 158 -10.58 -3.82 -1.15
C VAL A 158 -10.16 -2.56 -0.41
N VAL A 159 -9.44 -2.71 0.68
CA VAL A 159 -8.68 -1.60 1.26
C VAL A 159 -7.27 -1.64 0.67
N GLN A 160 -6.92 -0.61 -0.07
CA GLN A 160 -5.56 -0.37 -0.52
C GLN A 160 -4.87 0.53 0.51
N LEU A 161 -3.72 0.11 0.97
CA LEU A 161 -2.89 0.84 1.93
C LEU A 161 -1.50 1.03 1.34
N SER A 162 -1.01 2.26 1.31
CA SER A 162 0.39 2.54 0.96
C SER A 162 1.12 3.23 2.09
N VAL A 163 2.38 2.89 2.29
CA VAL A 163 3.28 3.60 3.21
C VAL A 163 4.58 3.89 2.47
N ASP A 164 4.89 5.17 2.28
CA ASP A 164 6.01 5.61 1.47
C ASP A 164 6.98 6.51 2.24
N HIS A 165 8.23 6.48 1.83
CA HIS A 165 9.24 7.43 2.28
C HIS A 165 9.12 8.73 1.48
N VAL A 166 8.55 9.79 2.07
CA VAL A 166 8.19 11.05 1.40
C VAL A 166 9.30 11.62 0.48
N GLN A 167 10.53 11.67 0.97
CA GLN A 167 11.63 12.24 0.16
C GLN A 167 12.03 11.33 -1.00
N ARG A 168 12.01 9.99 -0.81
CA ARG A 168 12.37 9.03 -1.87
C ARG A 168 11.28 8.96 -2.94
N SER A 169 10.00 8.95 -2.54
CA SER A 169 8.85 9.03 -3.46
C SER A 169 8.90 10.31 -4.30
N ARG A 170 9.21 11.46 -3.69
CA ARG A 170 9.34 12.70 -4.44
C ARG A 170 10.46 12.63 -5.47
N LYS A 171 11.65 12.11 -5.09
CA LYS A 171 12.76 11.93 -6.03
C LYS A 171 12.42 10.97 -7.18
N ALA A 172 11.68 9.89 -6.87
CA ALA A 172 11.22 8.93 -7.89
C ALA A 172 10.27 9.61 -8.88
N ALA A 173 9.29 10.38 -8.38
CA ALA A 173 8.35 11.12 -9.21
C ALA A 173 9.06 12.20 -10.08
N GLU A 174 10.02 12.93 -9.53
CA GLU A 174 10.85 13.91 -10.27
C GLU A 174 11.66 13.24 -11.38
N ALA A 175 12.22 12.05 -11.11
CA ALA A 175 12.96 11.28 -12.11
C ALA A 175 12.06 10.82 -13.27
N ALA A 176 10.86 10.31 -12.96
CA ALA A 176 9.87 9.90 -13.94
C ALA A 176 9.38 11.08 -14.80
N ALA A 177 9.11 12.23 -14.17
CA ALA A 177 8.70 13.45 -14.87
C ALA A 177 9.80 13.97 -15.81
N GLY A 178 11.06 13.97 -15.37
CA GLY A 178 12.21 14.39 -16.17
C GLY A 178 12.42 13.50 -17.41
N ALA A 179 12.23 12.19 -17.28
CA ALA A 179 12.33 11.25 -18.38
C ALA A 179 11.24 11.49 -19.44
N ARG A 180 9.98 11.67 -19.06
CA ARG A 180 8.87 11.99 -20.00
C ARG A 180 9.11 13.27 -20.79
N VAL A 181 9.68 14.29 -20.18
CA VAL A 181 10.04 15.55 -20.87
C VAL A 181 11.14 15.33 -21.90
N ALA A 182 12.14 14.50 -21.60
CA ALA A 182 13.22 14.15 -22.52
C ALA A 182 12.70 13.39 -23.74
N GLU A 183 11.80 12.41 -23.54
CA GLU A 183 11.19 11.64 -24.64
C GLU A 183 10.27 12.49 -25.52
N GLY A 184 9.48 13.40 -24.92
CA GLY A 184 8.63 14.33 -25.68
C GLY A 184 9.42 15.28 -26.57
N ARG A 185 10.69 15.57 -26.23
CA ARG A 185 11.61 16.38 -27.05
C ARG A 185 12.34 15.59 -28.13
N ALA A 186 12.41 14.26 -27.99
CA ALA A 186 13.10 13.38 -28.94
C ALA A 186 12.22 12.88 -30.10
N ARG A 187 10.91 13.15 -30.06
CA ARG A 187 10.01 12.82 -31.17
C ARG A 187 10.01 13.98 -32.18
N PRO A 188 10.49 13.75 -33.42
CA PRO A 188 10.49 14.74 -34.49
C PRO A 188 9.09 15.08 -35.00
#